data_5652b76176e61399854c64d818d04807
#
_entry.id   5652b76176e61399854c64d818d04807
#
_cell.length_a   1.000
_cell.length_b   1.000
_cell.length_c   1.000
_cell.angle_alpha   90.00
_cell.angle_beta   90.00
_cell.angle_gamma   90.00
#
_symmetry.space_group_name_H-M   'P 1'
#
loop_
_entity.id
_entity.type
_entity.pdbx_description
1 polymer ?
#
loop_
_entity_poly.entity_id
_entity_poly.type
_entity_poly.pdbx_seq_one_letter_code
_entity_poly.pdbx_strand_id
1 'polypeptide(L)'
;MGRDLARLSDSEFGAELSRRLERLNAAESRVLEVMGPQVDVMTGPRAARRCLAELDEACASLNEGWDEKMRRKDIRPGRAEGAGVPAGDRFRASYECLEARMKARSEADGDVFLPNPEPLGPVEYVFVCMEPSLGGWARSPDEAKARVEAGFRNFVSSVEDFILHFCIRQYLCEPTEHYHITDLSKGAMLVERASIDRSPRYDRWYGLLVEELDLVAKPGAGIFAVGNAVAQHLTRREFPRPITRVIHYSGQAGRARAAAIAGHEDDFEKFRNSVSLELLLATAKDVLNKSVPANLRDETLARLAGSELSLSRKQLIFNYKLAFEGHK
;
A
#
# COMPACT_ATOMS: atom_id res chain seq x y z
N MET A 1 -35.62 -4.65 -13.16
CA MET A 1 -36.17 -3.98 -11.96
C MET A 1 -35.26 -4.33 -10.80
N GLY A 2 -34.29 -3.47 -10.48
CA GLY A 2 -33.39 -3.64 -9.35
C GLY A 2 -34.16 -3.39 -8.04
N ARG A 3 -34.05 -4.29 -7.07
CA ARG A 3 -34.50 -4.02 -5.71
C ARG A 3 -33.64 -2.89 -5.14
N ASP A 4 -34.29 -1.92 -4.52
CA ASP A 4 -33.60 -0.81 -3.84
C ASP A 4 -32.82 -1.36 -2.64
N LEU A 5 -31.54 -1.61 -2.84
CA LEU A 5 -30.60 -2.22 -1.87
C LEU A 5 -30.54 -1.44 -0.56
N ALA A 6 -30.81 -0.17 -0.64
CA ALA A 6 -30.73 0.73 0.50
C ALA A 6 -31.87 0.52 1.53
N ARG A 7 -32.93 -0.18 1.16
CA ARG A 7 -34.10 -0.47 2.03
C ARG A 7 -34.02 -1.84 2.69
N LEU A 8 -33.03 -2.65 2.35
CA LEU A 8 -32.86 -3.99 2.90
C LEU A 8 -32.32 -3.93 4.33
N SER A 9 -32.77 -4.85 5.18
CA SER A 9 -32.09 -5.16 6.44
C SER A 9 -30.68 -5.68 6.19
N ASP A 10 -29.81 -5.71 7.19
CA ASP A 10 -28.43 -6.19 7.03
C ASP A 10 -28.36 -7.64 6.56
N SER A 11 -29.26 -8.49 7.02
CA SER A 11 -29.38 -9.89 6.58
C SER A 11 -29.83 -10.01 5.13
N GLU A 12 -30.84 -9.25 4.70
CA GLU A 12 -31.34 -9.24 3.32
C GLU A 12 -30.29 -8.65 2.36
N PHE A 13 -29.57 -7.62 2.80
CA PHE A 13 -28.48 -7.03 2.03
C PHE A 13 -27.36 -8.05 1.84
N GLY A 14 -26.94 -8.76 2.89
CA GLY A 14 -25.95 -9.82 2.80
C GLY A 14 -26.36 -10.93 1.82
N ALA A 15 -27.61 -11.36 1.86
CA ALA A 15 -28.13 -12.37 0.93
C ALA A 15 -28.19 -11.86 -0.53
N GLU A 16 -28.53 -10.59 -0.74
CA GLU A 16 -28.53 -9.99 -2.08
C GLU A 16 -27.11 -9.77 -2.62
N LEU A 17 -26.18 -9.38 -1.75
CA LEU A 17 -24.77 -9.26 -2.10
C LEU A 17 -24.20 -10.62 -2.54
N SER A 18 -24.47 -11.69 -1.79
CA SER A 18 -24.05 -13.05 -2.15
C SER A 18 -24.59 -13.47 -3.52
N ARG A 19 -25.88 -13.22 -3.78
CA ARG A 19 -26.47 -13.52 -5.09
C ARG A 19 -25.83 -12.74 -6.25
N ARG A 20 -25.43 -11.50 -6.01
CA ARG A 20 -24.75 -10.68 -7.05
C ARG A 20 -23.31 -11.16 -7.27
N LEU A 21 -22.60 -11.54 -6.20
CA LEU A 21 -21.27 -12.15 -6.32
C LEU A 21 -21.31 -13.49 -7.08
N GLU A 22 -22.33 -14.33 -6.85
CA GLU A 22 -22.51 -15.57 -7.62
C GLU A 22 -22.72 -15.27 -9.13
N ARG A 23 -23.52 -14.23 -9.46
CA ARG A 23 -23.69 -13.81 -10.86
C ARG A 23 -22.40 -13.28 -11.46
N LEU A 24 -21.60 -12.53 -10.70
CA LEU A 24 -20.31 -12.02 -11.11
C LEU A 24 -19.35 -13.18 -11.43
N ASN A 25 -19.22 -14.15 -10.53
CA ASN A 25 -18.39 -15.32 -10.70
C ASN A 25 -18.84 -16.16 -11.92
N ALA A 26 -20.15 -16.28 -12.15
CA ALA A 26 -20.68 -16.96 -13.32
C ALA A 26 -20.42 -16.20 -14.63
N ALA A 27 -20.41 -14.85 -14.60
CA ALA A 27 -20.03 -14.03 -15.76
C ALA A 27 -18.56 -14.15 -16.07
N GLU A 28 -17.70 -14.10 -15.04
CA GLU A 28 -16.25 -14.31 -15.18
C GLU A 28 -15.92 -15.68 -15.76
N SER A 29 -16.56 -16.75 -15.26
CA SER A 29 -16.38 -18.10 -15.78
C SER A 29 -16.74 -18.19 -17.27
N ARG A 30 -17.82 -17.51 -17.71
CA ARG A 30 -18.20 -17.46 -19.13
C ARG A 30 -17.18 -16.70 -19.98
N VAL A 31 -16.59 -15.61 -19.45
CA VAL A 31 -15.51 -14.89 -20.14
C VAL A 31 -14.32 -15.83 -20.36
N LEU A 32 -13.92 -16.58 -19.34
CA LEU A 32 -12.82 -17.55 -19.44
C LEU A 32 -13.10 -18.67 -20.42
N GLU A 33 -14.34 -19.19 -20.47
CA GLU A 33 -14.75 -20.19 -21.46
C GLU A 33 -14.65 -19.65 -22.91
N VAL A 34 -15.11 -18.41 -23.12
CA VAL A 34 -15.08 -17.77 -24.46
C VAL A 34 -13.65 -17.41 -24.87
N MET A 35 -12.74 -17.13 -23.92
CA MET A 35 -11.33 -16.81 -24.18
C MET A 35 -10.40 -18.03 -24.18
N GLY A 36 -10.92 -19.26 -24.05
CA GLY A 36 -10.14 -20.49 -24.07
C GLY A 36 -9.51 -20.81 -25.44
N PRO A 37 -8.58 -21.78 -25.50
CA PRO A 37 -7.67 -21.99 -26.65
C PRO A 37 -8.33 -22.48 -27.95
N GLN A 38 -9.66 -22.66 -28.00
CA GLN A 38 -10.40 -23.12 -29.20
C GLN A 38 -11.45 -22.15 -29.70
N VAL A 39 -11.29 -20.85 -29.44
CA VAL A 39 -12.28 -19.84 -29.87
C VAL A 39 -12.17 -19.60 -31.38
N ASP A 40 -13.28 -19.76 -32.09
CA ASP A 40 -13.43 -19.35 -33.49
C ASP A 40 -13.15 -17.83 -33.61
N VAL A 41 -12.16 -17.48 -34.45
CA VAL A 41 -11.65 -16.12 -34.63
C VAL A 41 -12.74 -15.12 -35.04
N MET A 42 -13.87 -15.56 -35.56
CA MET A 42 -14.97 -14.70 -36.05
C MET A 42 -16.03 -14.37 -34.97
N THR A 43 -16.31 -15.29 -34.07
CA THR A 43 -17.37 -15.14 -33.04
C THR A 43 -16.84 -14.82 -31.66
N GLY A 44 -15.66 -15.29 -31.31
CA GLY A 44 -15.03 -15.13 -30.00
C GLY A 44 -14.94 -13.68 -29.52
N PRO A 45 -14.46 -12.70 -30.32
CA PRO A 45 -14.33 -11.32 -29.86
C PRO A 45 -15.65 -10.63 -29.52
N ARG A 46 -16.75 -10.98 -30.21
CA ARG A 46 -18.08 -10.42 -29.91
C ARG A 46 -18.68 -11.03 -28.63
N ALA A 47 -18.56 -12.34 -28.47
CA ALA A 47 -19.02 -13.02 -27.27
C ALA A 47 -18.23 -12.57 -26.03
N ALA A 48 -16.91 -12.44 -26.14
CA ALA A 48 -16.06 -11.91 -25.06
C ALA A 48 -16.44 -10.48 -24.67
N ARG A 49 -16.66 -9.58 -25.64
CA ARG A 49 -17.11 -8.19 -25.37
C ARG A 49 -18.47 -8.15 -24.65
N ARG A 50 -19.40 -9.04 -25.02
CA ARG A 50 -20.71 -9.12 -24.36
C ARG A 50 -20.57 -9.59 -22.91
N CYS A 51 -19.78 -10.62 -22.66
CA CYS A 51 -19.51 -11.12 -21.30
C CYS A 51 -18.77 -10.07 -20.46
N LEU A 52 -17.81 -9.32 -21.02
CA LEU A 52 -17.15 -8.21 -20.32
C LEU A 52 -18.13 -7.10 -19.96
N ALA A 53 -19.03 -6.73 -20.86
CA ALA A 53 -20.07 -5.74 -20.55
C ALA A 53 -21.02 -6.20 -19.44
N GLU A 54 -21.40 -7.49 -19.42
CA GLU A 54 -22.20 -8.07 -18.31
C GLU A 54 -21.43 -8.05 -16.98
N LEU A 55 -20.12 -8.26 -17.01
CA LEU A 55 -19.23 -8.18 -15.84
C LEU A 55 -19.13 -6.76 -15.32
N ASP A 56 -18.89 -5.79 -16.20
CA ASP A 56 -18.82 -4.37 -15.87
C ASP A 56 -20.12 -3.85 -15.24
N GLU A 57 -21.28 -4.23 -15.82
CA GLU A 57 -22.60 -3.88 -15.28
C GLU A 57 -22.84 -4.51 -13.89
N ALA A 58 -22.41 -5.76 -13.69
CA ALA A 58 -22.51 -6.42 -12.39
C ALA A 58 -21.64 -5.74 -11.33
N CYS A 59 -20.41 -5.37 -11.68
CA CYS A 59 -19.49 -4.63 -10.80
C CYS A 59 -20.03 -3.24 -10.44
N ALA A 60 -20.51 -2.48 -11.43
CA ALA A 60 -21.11 -1.17 -11.20
C ALA A 60 -22.32 -1.25 -10.26
N SER A 61 -23.19 -2.23 -10.46
CA SER A 61 -24.37 -2.47 -9.63
C SER A 61 -24.02 -2.86 -8.18
N LEU A 62 -22.91 -3.56 -7.95
CA LEU A 62 -22.39 -3.85 -6.61
C LEU A 62 -21.88 -2.60 -5.91
N ASN A 63 -21.09 -1.79 -6.61
CA ASN A 63 -20.50 -0.57 -6.08
C ASN A 63 -21.59 0.46 -5.73
N GLU A 64 -22.56 0.71 -6.61
CA GLU A 64 -23.66 1.63 -6.36
C GLU A 64 -24.48 1.23 -5.11
N GLY A 65 -24.78 -0.06 -4.98
CA GLY A 65 -25.53 -0.56 -3.83
C GLY A 65 -24.78 -0.45 -2.51
N TRP A 66 -23.47 -0.64 -2.54
CA TRP A 66 -22.60 -0.50 -1.39
C TRP A 66 -22.46 0.97 -0.97
N ASP A 67 -22.16 1.86 -1.92
CA ASP A 67 -22.03 3.29 -1.69
C ASP A 67 -23.31 3.93 -1.15
N GLU A 68 -24.47 3.52 -1.65
CA GLU A 68 -25.75 4.00 -1.19
C GLU A 68 -26.04 3.52 0.25
N LYS A 69 -25.73 2.26 0.57
CA LYS A 69 -25.91 1.75 1.94
C LYS A 69 -24.97 2.42 2.93
N MET A 70 -23.72 2.65 2.54
CA MET A 70 -22.73 3.35 3.38
C MET A 70 -23.15 4.81 3.59
N ARG A 71 -23.56 5.54 2.55
CA ARG A 71 -24.11 6.90 2.67
C ARG A 71 -25.31 6.99 3.62
N ARG A 72 -26.18 5.99 3.65
CA ARG A 72 -27.35 5.98 4.57
C ARG A 72 -26.97 5.65 6.01
N LYS A 73 -25.89 4.90 6.25
CA LYS A 73 -25.31 4.75 7.60
C LYS A 73 -24.77 6.08 8.15
N ASP A 74 -24.23 6.94 7.27
CA ASP A 74 -23.67 8.24 7.64
C ASP A 74 -24.74 9.35 7.79
N ILE A 75 -25.94 9.20 7.20
CA ILE A 75 -27.00 10.25 7.15
C ILE A 75 -28.10 10.02 8.19
N ARG A 76 -27.84 9.50 9.36
CA ARG A 76 -28.78 9.66 10.48
C ARG A 76 -28.26 10.71 11.46
N PRO A 77 -28.59 12.01 11.28
CA PRO A 77 -28.52 12.96 12.36
C PRO A 77 -29.75 12.78 13.23
N GLY A 78 -29.54 12.36 14.44
CA GLY A 78 -30.56 12.53 15.47
C GLY A 78 -31.11 11.29 16.11
N ARG A 79 -30.69 11.11 17.36
CA ARG A 79 -31.23 10.32 18.47
C ARG A 79 -30.79 8.85 18.55
N ALA A 80 -29.61 8.65 19.13
CA ALA A 80 -29.47 7.87 20.37
C ALA A 80 -28.13 8.32 20.99
N GLU A 81 -28.17 9.01 22.09
CA GLU A 81 -27.08 9.16 23.05
C GLU A 81 -26.83 7.79 23.68
N GLY A 82 -26.28 6.89 22.91
CA GLY A 82 -25.57 5.70 23.35
C GLY A 82 -24.09 5.97 23.17
N ALA A 83 -23.26 5.68 24.16
CA ALA A 83 -21.83 5.91 24.21
C ALA A 83 -21.19 5.67 22.83
N GLY A 84 -20.86 6.75 22.13
CA GLY A 84 -20.38 6.72 20.76
C GLY A 84 -19.08 5.93 20.68
N VAL A 85 -18.96 5.02 19.72
CA VAL A 85 -17.71 4.32 19.41
C VAL A 85 -16.63 5.38 19.24
N PRO A 86 -15.50 5.30 19.98
CA PRO A 86 -14.42 6.26 19.89
C PRO A 86 -13.95 6.44 18.44
N ALA A 87 -13.53 7.65 18.07
CA ALA A 87 -13.09 7.93 16.70
C ALA A 87 -11.97 7.00 16.23
N GLY A 88 -11.05 6.62 17.14
CA GLY A 88 -9.98 5.66 16.88
C GLY A 88 -10.48 4.26 16.52
N ASP A 89 -11.52 3.77 17.19
CA ASP A 89 -12.08 2.45 16.90
C ASP A 89 -12.81 2.42 15.54
N ARG A 90 -13.46 3.53 15.16
CA ARG A 90 -14.07 3.67 13.83
C ARG A 90 -13.01 3.69 12.73
N PHE A 91 -11.92 4.41 12.92
CA PHE A 91 -10.79 4.45 11.99
C PHE A 91 -10.21 3.04 11.81
N ARG A 92 -9.92 2.34 12.92
CA ARG A 92 -9.40 0.97 12.90
C ARG A 92 -10.33 0.02 12.15
N ALA A 93 -11.61 0.00 12.46
CA ALA A 93 -12.59 -0.87 11.77
C ALA A 93 -12.66 -0.58 10.26
N SER A 94 -12.54 0.70 9.84
CA SER A 94 -12.50 1.08 8.44
C SER A 94 -11.21 0.61 7.76
N TYR A 95 -10.06 0.72 8.43
CA TYR A 95 -8.79 0.27 7.91
C TYR A 95 -8.73 -1.27 7.78
N GLU A 96 -9.23 -2.01 8.78
CA GLU A 96 -9.35 -3.48 8.73
C GLU A 96 -10.23 -3.95 7.57
N CYS A 97 -11.36 -3.27 7.32
CA CYS A 97 -12.23 -3.57 6.19
C CYS A 97 -11.52 -3.34 4.84
N LEU A 98 -10.78 -2.24 4.72
CA LEU A 98 -9.99 -1.95 3.52
C LEU A 98 -8.85 -2.96 3.34
N GLU A 99 -8.15 -3.32 4.42
CA GLU A 99 -7.08 -4.32 4.39
C GLU A 99 -7.59 -5.70 3.94
N ALA A 100 -8.78 -6.12 4.39
CA ALA A 100 -9.42 -7.35 3.94
C ALA A 100 -9.69 -7.34 2.41
N ARG A 101 -10.10 -6.20 1.85
CA ARG A 101 -10.28 -6.04 0.40
C ARG A 101 -8.96 -6.07 -0.36
N MET A 102 -7.91 -5.46 0.19
CA MET A 102 -6.55 -5.52 -0.37
C MET A 102 -6.01 -6.95 -0.35
N LYS A 103 -6.26 -7.71 0.72
CA LYS A 103 -5.91 -9.12 0.81
C LYS A 103 -6.62 -9.94 -0.26
N ALA A 104 -7.93 -9.78 -0.42
CA ALA A 104 -8.69 -10.46 -1.46
C ALA A 104 -8.19 -10.12 -2.88
N ARG A 105 -7.79 -8.86 -3.12
CA ARG A 105 -7.17 -8.43 -4.39
C ARG A 105 -5.84 -9.13 -4.63
N SER A 106 -4.97 -9.21 -3.60
CA SER A 106 -3.68 -9.88 -3.70
C SER A 106 -3.84 -11.37 -4.02
N GLU A 107 -4.79 -12.03 -3.36
CA GLU A 107 -5.10 -13.44 -3.61
C GLU A 107 -5.63 -13.66 -5.05
N ALA A 108 -6.47 -12.77 -5.56
CA ALA A 108 -6.96 -12.80 -6.94
C ALA A 108 -5.85 -12.59 -7.98
N ASP A 109 -4.82 -11.80 -7.65
CA ASP A 109 -3.62 -11.62 -8.49
C ASP A 109 -2.62 -12.80 -8.38
N GLY A 110 -2.88 -13.77 -7.49
CA GLY A 110 -1.99 -14.93 -7.23
C GLY A 110 -0.74 -14.57 -6.42
N ASP A 111 -0.77 -13.47 -5.67
CA ASP A 111 0.33 -12.97 -4.87
C ASP A 111 0.08 -13.16 -3.37
N VAL A 112 1.14 -13.02 -2.58
CA VAL A 112 1.03 -13.03 -1.12
C VAL A 112 0.75 -11.60 -0.64
N PHE A 113 -0.39 -11.42 0.03
CA PHE A 113 -0.68 -10.16 0.69
C PHE A 113 0.33 -9.85 1.79
N LEU A 114 0.98 -8.69 1.71
CA LEU A 114 1.89 -8.21 2.75
C LEU A 114 1.32 -6.93 3.38
N PRO A 115 0.75 -7.05 4.60
CA PRO A 115 0.15 -5.90 5.27
C PRO A 115 1.21 -4.90 5.71
N ASN A 116 0.86 -3.62 5.68
CA ASN A 116 1.68 -2.56 6.25
C ASN A 116 1.57 -2.53 7.79
N PRO A 117 2.47 -1.82 8.50
CA PRO A 117 2.22 -1.43 9.88
C PRO A 117 0.90 -0.65 9.97
N GLU A 118 0.04 -1.05 10.91
CA GLU A 118 -1.27 -0.42 11.08
C GLU A 118 -1.12 1.04 11.53
N PRO A 119 -1.72 2.01 10.82
CA PRO A 119 -1.71 3.40 11.25
C PRO A 119 -2.61 3.58 12.48
N LEU A 120 -2.14 4.35 13.46
CA LEU A 120 -2.91 4.64 14.69
C LEU A 120 -4.07 5.62 14.47
N GLY A 121 -4.10 6.30 13.32
CA GLY A 121 -5.08 7.31 12.94
C GLY A 121 -4.63 8.06 11.68
N PRO A 122 -5.34 9.12 11.28
CA PRO A 122 -4.91 9.95 10.16
C PRO A 122 -3.55 10.63 10.41
N VAL A 123 -2.72 10.69 9.37
CA VAL A 123 -1.32 11.11 9.41
C VAL A 123 -1.04 12.38 8.60
N GLU A 124 0.05 13.07 8.92
CA GLU A 124 0.53 14.27 8.23
C GLU A 124 1.29 13.96 6.93
N TYR A 125 1.90 12.77 6.84
CA TYR A 125 2.73 12.40 5.69
C TYR A 125 2.45 10.96 5.25
N VAL A 126 2.32 10.75 3.94
CA VAL A 126 2.18 9.42 3.35
C VAL A 126 3.26 9.19 2.31
N PHE A 127 3.91 8.04 2.38
CA PHE A 127 4.93 7.60 1.45
C PHE A 127 4.40 6.44 0.63
N VAL A 128 4.30 6.62 -0.69
CA VAL A 128 3.84 5.60 -1.62
C VAL A 128 5.05 4.98 -2.31
N CYS A 129 5.26 3.69 -2.09
CA CYS A 129 6.29 2.88 -2.73
C CYS A 129 5.71 2.04 -3.88
N MET A 130 6.50 1.15 -4.49
CA MET A 130 6.06 0.39 -5.67
C MET A 130 5.19 -0.81 -5.29
N GLU A 131 5.82 -1.89 -4.88
CA GLU A 131 5.24 -3.13 -4.38
C GLU A 131 6.25 -3.87 -3.51
N PRO A 132 5.81 -4.70 -2.57
CA PRO A 132 6.69 -5.58 -1.85
C PRO A 132 7.21 -6.69 -2.76
N SER A 133 8.44 -7.14 -2.51
CA SER A 133 9.03 -8.29 -3.18
C SER A 133 9.31 -9.41 -2.19
N LEU A 134 9.14 -10.65 -2.62
CA LEU A 134 9.75 -11.79 -1.96
C LEU A 134 11.27 -11.67 -2.16
N GLY A 135 12.01 -11.60 -1.10
CA GLY A 135 13.44 -11.37 -1.11
C GLY A 135 14.09 -11.99 0.10
N GLY A 136 14.93 -11.22 0.81
CA GLY A 136 15.65 -11.72 1.98
C GLY A 136 14.78 -12.15 3.16
N TRP A 137 13.47 -11.85 3.15
CA TRP A 137 12.54 -12.20 4.23
C TRP A 137 11.72 -13.48 3.98
N ALA A 138 11.54 -13.91 2.72
CA ALA A 138 10.90 -15.18 2.38
C ALA A 138 11.42 -15.71 1.04
N ARG A 139 11.67 -17.02 0.96
CA ARG A 139 12.20 -17.71 -0.22
C ARG A 139 11.11 -18.26 -1.13
N SER A 140 9.89 -18.39 -0.60
CA SER A 140 8.74 -18.90 -1.32
C SER A 140 7.44 -18.21 -0.88
N PRO A 141 6.37 -18.27 -1.69
CA PRO A 141 5.05 -17.77 -1.30
C PRO A 141 4.51 -18.42 -0.02
N ASP A 142 4.75 -19.70 0.22
CA ASP A 142 4.26 -20.40 1.42
C ASP A 142 5.02 -19.94 2.68
N GLU A 143 6.34 -19.76 2.59
CA GLU A 143 7.12 -19.17 3.68
C GLU A 143 6.64 -17.74 3.96
N ALA A 144 6.36 -16.95 2.93
CA ALA A 144 5.85 -15.60 3.08
C ALA A 144 4.49 -15.58 3.79
N LYS A 145 3.55 -16.45 3.42
CA LYS A 145 2.25 -16.59 4.10
C LYS A 145 2.42 -16.91 5.57
N ALA A 146 3.25 -17.91 5.88
CA ALA A 146 3.52 -18.32 7.26
C ALA A 146 4.13 -17.16 8.09
N ARG A 147 5.04 -16.38 7.51
CA ARG A 147 5.63 -15.22 8.20
C ARG A 147 4.61 -14.09 8.42
N VAL A 148 3.74 -13.82 7.46
CA VAL A 148 2.65 -12.85 7.60
C VAL A 148 1.66 -13.28 8.69
N GLU A 149 1.29 -14.56 8.74
CA GLU A 149 0.45 -15.15 9.79
C GLU A 149 1.12 -15.06 11.17
N ALA A 150 2.45 -15.18 11.23
CA ALA A 150 3.24 -14.96 12.44
C ALA A 150 3.36 -13.47 12.84
N GLY A 151 2.76 -12.54 12.09
CA GLY A 151 2.73 -11.11 12.39
C GLY A 151 3.77 -10.27 11.65
N PHE A 152 4.43 -10.82 10.61
CA PHE A 152 5.36 -10.05 9.78
C PHE A 152 4.61 -8.94 9.02
N ARG A 153 5.24 -7.77 8.90
CA ARG A 153 4.70 -6.59 8.22
C ARG A 153 5.68 -6.06 7.18
N ASN A 154 5.16 -5.32 6.22
CA ASN A 154 5.95 -4.60 5.24
C ASN A 154 6.76 -3.46 5.87
N PHE A 155 7.77 -2.97 5.20
CA PHE A 155 8.63 -1.83 5.62
C PHE A 155 9.33 -2.00 6.98
N VAL A 156 9.45 -3.22 7.51
CA VAL A 156 10.11 -3.49 8.79
C VAL A 156 11.12 -4.63 8.70
N SER A 157 11.71 -4.82 7.52
CA SER A 157 12.60 -5.96 7.29
C SER A 157 14.02 -5.60 6.88
N SER A 158 14.24 -4.60 6.04
CA SER A 158 15.55 -4.28 5.48
C SER A 158 16.19 -3.07 6.15
N VAL A 159 17.50 -2.91 5.99
CA VAL A 159 18.20 -1.69 6.41
C VAL A 159 17.63 -0.47 5.71
N GLU A 160 17.27 -0.63 4.46
CA GLU A 160 16.70 0.41 3.61
C GLU A 160 15.32 0.87 4.10
N ASP A 161 14.48 -0.06 4.62
CA ASP A 161 13.21 0.30 5.26
C ASP A 161 13.45 1.19 6.47
N PHE A 162 14.40 0.82 7.34
CA PHE A 162 14.70 1.61 8.53
C PHE A 162 15.43 2.91 8.23
N ILE A 163 16.17 3.00 7.13
CA ILE A 163 16.68 4.29 6.62
C ILE A 163 15.52 5.23 6.28
N LEU A 164 14.48 4.73 5.60
CA LEU A 164 13.30 5.55 5.30
C LEU A 164 12.60 6.02 6.58
N HIS A 165 12.33 5.11 7.53
CA HIS A 165 11.75 5.47 8.83
C HIS A 165 12.60 6.48 9.60
N PHE A 166 13.92 6.29 9.63
CA PHE A 166 14.86 7.21 10.28
C PHE A 166 14.79 8.60 9.66
N CYS A 167 14.88 8.68 8.34
CA CYS A 167 14.88 9.96 7.63
C CYS A 167 13.57 10.73 7.81
N ILE A 168 12.42 10.03 7.75
CA ILE A 168 11.10 10.63 7.97
C ILE A 168 11.04 11.25 9.37
N ARG A 169 11.44 10.51 10.40
CA ARG A 169 11.38 10.97 11.78
C ARG A 169 12.39 12.07 12.10
N GLN A 170 13.59 11.96 11.53
CA GLN A 170 14.67 12.88 11.85
C GLN A 170 14.59 14.21 11.09
N TYR A 171 14.11 14.17 9.84
CA TYR A 171 14.21 15.33 8.97
C TYR A 171 12.86 15.91 8.52
N LEU A 172 11.77 15.17 8.65
CA LEU A 172 10.45 15.60 8.19
C LEU A 172 9.47 15.82 9.34
N CYS A 173 9.19 14.78 10.13
CA CYS A 173 8.17 14.82 11.17
C CYS A 173 8.61 15.60 12.41
N GLU A 174 7.72 16.45 12.91
CA GLU A 174 7.80 16.93 14.28
C GLU A 174 7.41 15.81 15.29
N PRO A 175 7.75 15.93 16.59
CA PRO A 175 7.52 14.86 17.58
C PRO A 175 6.08 14.36 17.71
N THR A 176 5.10 15.19 17.36
CA THR A 176 3.66 14.87 17.42
C THR A 176 3.07 14.47 16.08
N GLU A 177 3.84 14.55 15.01
CA GLU A 177 3.40 14.19 13.67
C GLU A 177 3.61 12.69 13.40
N HIS A 178 2.73 12.16 12.58
CA HIS A 178 2.71 10.76 12.18
C HIS A 178 2.84 10.60 10.68
N TYR A 179 3.26 9.43 10.26
CA TYR A 179 3.38 9.09 8.85
C TYR A 179 2.93 7.65 8.59
N HIS A 180 2.53 7.40 7.36
CA HIS A 180 2.18 6.09 6.85
C HIS A 180 3.04 5.77 5.62
N ILE A 181 3.54 4.54 5.53
CA ILE A 181 4.26 4.05 4.36
C ILE A 181 3.41 2.96 3.73
N THR A 182 3.20 3.08 2.42
CA THR A 182 2.34 2.19 1.65
C THR A 182 2.93 1.89 0.27
N ASP A 183 2.31 0.97 -0.47
CA ASP A 183 2.70 0.59 -1.82
C ASP A 183 1.56 0.83 -2.83
N LEU A 184 1.92 0.98 -4.12
CA LEU A 184 0.96 0.96 -5.22
C LEU A 184 0.15 -0.34 -5.25
N SER A 185 0.75 -1.48 -4.87
CA SER A 185 0.07 -2.75 -4.67
C SER A 185 0.63 -3.48 -3.45
N LYS A 186 -0.20 -4.21 -2.72
CA LYS A 186 0.19 -4.91 -1.48
C LYS A 186 0.56 -6.39 -1.68
N GLY A 187 0.50 -6.89 -2.90
CA GLY A 187 0.86 -8.27 -3.19
C GLY A 187 2.36 -8.42 -3.35
N ALA A 188 3.00 -9.22 -2.53
CA ALA A 188 4.42 -9.55 -2.66
C ALA A 188 4.64 -10.49 -3.84
N MET A 189 5.55 -10.13 -4.74
CA MET A 189 5.87 -10.90 -5.95
C MET A 189 7.33 -11.38 -5.95
N LEU A 190 7.59 -12.46 -6.70
CA LEU A 190 8.94 -12.92 -6.93
C LEU A 190 9.76 -11.87 -7.69
N VAL A 191 11.03 -11.71 -7.30
CA VAL A 191 11.95 -10.73 -7.91
C VAL A 191 12.12 -10.97 -9.42
N GLU A 192 12.10 -12.23 -9.87
CA GLU A 192 12.21 -12.59 -11.28
C GLU A 192 11.07 -12.01 -12.14
N ARG A 193 9.90 -11.77 -11.54
CA ARG A 193 8.76 -11.11 -12.22
C ARG A 193 8.93 -9.58 -12.30
N ALA A 194 9.96 -9.03 -11.71
CA ALA A 194 10.19 -7.59 -11.68
C ALA A 194 10.51 -6.97 -13.06
N SER A 195 10.86 -7.79 -14.06
CA SER A 195 11.14 -7.35 -15.43
C SER A 195 9.90 -7.15 -16.31
N ILE A 196 8.72 -7.61 -15.88
CA ILE A 196 7.48 -7.45 -16.65
C ILE A 196 6.89 -6.04 -16.48
N ASP A 197 6.07 -5.61 -17.44
CA ASP A 197 5.28 -4.38 -17.29
C ASP A 197 4.28 -4.53 -16.13
N ARG A 198 4.43 -3.68 -15.13
CA ARG A 198 3.61 -3.68 -13.91
C ARG A 198 2.45 -2.69 -13.98
N SER A 199 2.37 -1.89 -15.04
CA SER A 199 1.33 -0.87 -15.17
C SER A 199 -0.08 -1.44 -15.05
N PRO A 200 -0.45 -2.57 -15.70
CA PRO A 200 -1.77 -3.16 -15.56
C PRO A 200 -2.09 -3.60 -14.13
N ARG A 201 -1.06 -4.05 -13.38
CA ARG A 201 -1.18 -4.41 -11.97
C ARG A 201 -1.50 -3.17 -11.13
N TYR A 202 -0.71 -2.11 -11.25
CA TYR A 202 -0.95 -0.88 -10.50
C TYR A 202 -2.29 -0.23 -10.84
N ASP A 203 -2.75 -0.34 -12.09
CA ASP A 203 -4.07 0.14 -12.50
C ASP A 203 -5.21 -0.59 -11.77
N ARG A 204 -5.09 -1.91 -11.54
CA ARG A 204 -6.07 -2.67 -10.76
C ARG A 204 -6.09 -2.33 -9.27
N TRP A 205 -4.96 -1.88 -8.73
CA TRP A 205 -4.81 -1.52 -7.32
C TRP A 205 -5.12 -0.04 -7.03
N TYR A 206 -5.17 0.81 -8.07
CA TYR A 206 -5.24 2.25 -7.91
C TYR A 206 -6.45 2.71 -7.08
N GLY A 207 -7.63 2.12 -7.29
CA GLY A 207 -8.82 2.46 -6.50
C GLY A 207 -8.64 2.18 -5.00
N LEU A 208 -8.06 1.01 -4.64
CA LEU A 208 -7.77 0.66 -3.25
C LEU A 208 -6.69 1.58 -2.63
N LEU A 209 -5.69 1.99 -3.41
CA LEU A 209 -4.69 2.96 -2.96
C LEU A 209 -5.34 4.32 -2.66
N VAL A 210 -6.21 4.82 -3.54
CA VAL A 210 -6.90 6.11 -3.32
C VAL A 210 -7.75 6.04 -2.06
N GLU A 211 -8.52 4.96 -1.86
CA GLU A 211 -9.30 4.76 -0.64
C GLU A 211 -8.43 4.72 0.62
N GLU A 212 -7.26 4.06 0.56
CA GLU A 212 -6.30 4.05 1.66
C GLU A 212 -5.82 5.46 1.99
N LEU A 213 -5.41 6.22 0.96
CA LEU A 213 -4.92 7.58 1.13
C LEU A 213 -6.00 8.53 1.65
N ASP A 214 -7.26 8.33 1.25
CA ASP A 214 -8.39 9.12 1.76
C ASP A 214 -8.71 8.79 3.21
N LEU A 215 -8.49 7.55 3.64
CA LEU A 215 -8.69 7.12 5.01
C LEU A 215 -7.55 7.57 5.93
N VAL A 216 -6.29 7.39 5.50
CA VAL A 216 -5.12 7.57 6.38
C VAL A 216 -4.53 8.98 6.33
N ALA A 217 -4.67 9.74 5.26
CA ALA A 217 -4.06 11.05 5.12
C ALA A 217 -4.97 12.16 5.64
N LYS A 218 -4.46 13.01 6.53
CA LYS A 218 -5.15 14.23 6.94
C LYS A 218 -5.41 15.17 5.75
N PRO A 219 -6.41 16.05 5.81
CA PRO A 219 -6.51 17.15 4.85
C PRO A 219 -5.21 17.94 4.79
N GLY A 220 -4.65 18.12 3.59
CA GLY A 220 -3.36 18.80 3.41
C GLY A 220 -2.12 17.97 3.70
N ALA A 221 -2.25 16.67 3.98
CA ALA A 221 -1.10 15.79 4.20
C ALA A 221 -0.15 15.78 3.00
N GLY A 222 1.16 15.78 3.28
CA GLY A 222 2.22 15.62 2.28
C GLY A 222 2.23 14.18 1.72
N ILE A 223 2.14 14.06 0.39
CA ILE A 223 2.19 12.76 -0.31
C ILE A 223 3.52 12.63 -1.04
N PHE A 224 4.30 11.64 -0.66
CA PHE A 224 5.63 11.38 -1.22
C PHE A 224 5.61 10.13 -2.11
N ALA A 225 5.98 10.29 -3.38
CA ALA A 225 6.17 9.19 -4.33
C ALA A 225 7.62 8.71 -4.27
N VAL A 226 7.86 7.51 -3.77
CA VAL A 226 9.19 6.92 -3.60
C VAL A 226 9.65 6.26 -4.90
N GLY A 227 10.41 6.99 -5.68
CA GLY A 227 10.95 6.58 -6.97
C GLY A 227 10.15 7.09 -8.18
N ASN A 228 10.81 7.06 -9.34
CA ASN A 228 10.26 7.58 -10.59
C ASN A 228 9.02 6.82 -11.05
N ALA A 229 9.01 5.50 -10.93
CA ALA A 229 7.91 4.66 -11.39
C ALA A 229 6.60 4.98 -10.66
N VAL A 230 6.67 5.21 -9.34
CA VAL A 230 5.52 5.61 -8.52
C VAL A 230 5.02 6.99 -8.95
N ALA A 231 5.92 7.98 -9.03
CA ALA A 231 5.56 9.34 -9.45
C ALA A 231 4.90 9.34 -10.85
N GLN A 232 5.48 8.63 -11.81
CA GLN A 232 4.94 8.51 -13.17
C GLN A 232 3.57 7.84 -13.18
N HIS A 233 3.37 6.77 -12.39
CA HIS A 233 2.08 6.10 -12.30
C HIS A 233 1.00 7.03 -11.73
N LEU A 234 1.26 7.68 -10.61
CA LEU A 234 0.32 8.61 -9.99
C LEU A 234 0.00 9.80 -10.91
N THR A 235 1.01 10.36 -11.60
CA THR A 235 0.80 11.43 -12.58
C THR A 235 -0.06 10.96 -13.77
N ARG A 236 0.22 9.77 -14.32
CA ARG A 236 -0.57 9.20 -15.43
C ARG A 236 -2.02 8.95 -15.03
N ARG A 237 -2.27 8.60 -13.76
CA ARG A 237 -3.61 8.37 -13.20
C ARG A 237 -4.29 9.66 -12.72
N GLU A 238 -3.68 10.83 -12.98
CA GLU A 238 -4.21 12.14 -12.59
C GLU A 238 -4.57 12.16 -11.09
N PHE A 239 -3.64 11.65 -10.25
CA PHE A 239 -3.86 11.59 -8.80
C PHE A 239 -4.23 12.97 -8.26
N PRO A 240 -5.34 13.09 -7.49
CA PRO A 240 -5.98 14.39 -7.22
C PRO A 240 -5.24 15.29 -6.19
N ARG A 241 -4.14 14.81 -5.63
CA ARG A 241 -3.34 15.57 -4.64
C ARG A 241 -1.94 15.85 -5.17
N PRO A 242 -1.30 16.95 -4.76
CA PRO A 242 0.12 17.19 -5.06
C PRO A 242 0.99 16.04 -4.54
N ILE A 243 1.99 15.65 -5.33
CA ILE A 243 2.97 14.64 -4.95
C ILE A 243 4.37 15.21 -4.96
N THR A 244 5.16 14.89 -3.94
CA THR A 244 6.59 15.17 -3.88
C THR A 244 7.35 13.90 -4.23
N ARG A 245 8.16 13.95 -5.30
CA ARG A 245 8.97 12.80 -5.68
C ARG A 245 10.24 12.74 -4.85
N VAL A 246 10.53 11.58 -4.26
CA VAL A 246 11.80 11.27 -3.59
C VAL A 246 12.49 10.08 -4.25
N ILE A 247 13.80 9.95 -4.02
CA ILE A 247 14.60 8.88 -4.62
C ILE A 247 14.20 7.51 -4.04
N HIS A 248 14.24 6.47 -4.88
CA HIS A 248 13.97 5.11 -4.42
C HIS A 248 15.14 4.55 -3.60
N TYR A 249 14.85 3.80 -2.54
CA TYR A 249 15.85 3.27 -1.62
C TYR A 249 16.54 1.98 -2.10
N SER A 250 16.09 1.35 -3.21
CA SER A 250 16.72 0.14 -3.74
C SER A 250 18.14 0.38 -4.25
N GLY A 251 18.96 -0.68 -4.31
CA GLY A 251 20.33 -0.63 -4.83
C GLY A 251 20.45 -0.11 -6.26
N GLN A 252 19.42 -0.30 -7.10
CA GLN A 252 19.40 0.18 -8.49
C GLN A 252 19.42 1.72 -8.61
N ALA A 253 19.05 2.45 -7.57
CA ALA A 253 19.07 3.91 -7.54
C ALA A 253 20.47 4.49 -7.19
N GLY A 254 21.53 3.67 -7.09
CA GLY A 254 22.86 4.11 -6.67
C GLY A 254 23.45 5.25 -7.50
N ARG A 255 23.30 5.22 -8.84
CA ARG A 255 23.75 6.32 -9.72
C ARG A 255 22.98 7.62 -9.47
N ALA A 256 21.67 7.53 -9.28
CA ALA A 256 20.84 8.69 -8.99
C ALA A 256 21.18 9.29 -7.62
N ARG A 257 21.50 8.47 -6.61
CA ARG A 257 21.97 8.93 -5.30
C ARG A 257 23.26 9.71 -5.37
N ALA A 258 24.25 9.19 -6.12
CA ALA A 258 25.51 9.87 -6.32
C ALA A 258 25.35 11.20 -7.08
N ALA A 259 24.52 11.20 -8.13
CA ALA A 259 24.22 12.40 -8.90
C ALA A 259 23.53 13.50 -8.09
N ALA A 260 22.67 13.12 -7.14
CA ALA A 260 21.95 14.07 -6.29
C ALA A 260 22.83 14.73 -5.19
N ILE A 261 24.07 14.26 -5.03
CA ILE A 261 25.06 14.91 -4.13
C ILE A 261 25.88 15.97 -4.88
N ALA A 262 25.84 15.96 -6.21
CA ALA A 262 26.58 16.95 -6.99
C ALA A 262 26.17 18.38 -6.61
N GLY A 263 27.16 19.20 -6.23
CA GLY A 263 26.96 20.54 -5.67
C GLY A 263 26.75 20.60 -4.15
N HIS A 264 26.75 19.47 -3.45
CA HIS A 264 26.63 19.36 -2.00
C HIS A 264 27.74 18.50 -1.38
N GLU A 265 28.89 18.36 -2.05
CA GLU A 265 29.96 17.43 -1.67
C GLU A 265 30.51 17.75 -0.27
N ASP A 266 30.80 19.02 0.01
CA ASP A 266 31.34 19.47 1.29
C ASP A 266 30.32 19.26 2.45
N ASP A 267 29.05 19.46 2.20
CA ASP A 267 28.00 19.23 3.18
C ASP A 267 27.80 17.75 3.43
N PHE A 268 27.89 16.93 2.38
CA PHE A 268 27.86 15.48 2.52
C PHE A 268 29.05 14.95 3.31
N GLU A 269 30.27 15.45 3.08
CA GLU A 269 31.46 15.04 3.84
C GLU A 269 31.32 15.32 5.34
N LYS A 270 30.79 16.47 5.73
CA LYS A 270 30.47 16.78 7.13
C LYS A 270 29.36 15.87 7.67
N PHE A 271 28.32 15.67 6.87
CA PHE A 271 27.14 14.89 7.23
C PHE A 271 27.43 13.41 7.46
N ARG A 272 28.24 12.76 6.58
CA ARG A 272 28.44 11.32 6.59
C ARG A 272 29.03 10.78 7.91
N ASN A 273 29.69 11.64 8.69
CA ASN A 273 30.27 11.30 9.99
C ASN A 273 29.27 11.51 11.14
N SER A 274 28.16 12.21 10.94
CA SER A 274 27.13 12.44 11.94
C SER A 274 26.09 11.34 12.01
N VAL A 275 26.04 10.45 11.00
CA VAL A 275 25.05 9.34 10.94
C VAL A 275 25.74 8.01 11.22
N SER A 276 25.23 7.32 12.24
CA SER A 276 25.75 6.03 12.68
C SER A 276 24.68 4.92 12.61
N LEU A 277 25.13 3.68 12.67
CA LEU A 277 24.23 2.52 12.72
C LEU A 277 23.42 2.50 14.00
N GLU A 278 23.94 3.01 15.12
CA GLU A 278 23.25 3.07 16.42
C GLU A 278 22.02 3.95 16.36
N LEU A 279 22.07 5.10 15.66
CA LEU A 279 20.90 5.97 15.45
C LEU A 279 19.82 5.25 14.66
N LEU A 280 20.22 4.49 13.63
CA LEU A 280 19.30 3.68 12.83
C LEU A 280 18.67 2.57 13.65
N LEU A 281 19.47 1.86 14.48
CA LEU A 281 19.00 0.80 15.36
C LEU A 281 18.03 1.32 16.42
N ALA A 282 18.24 2.52 16.96
CA ALA A 282 17.30 3.15 17.89
C ALA A 282 15.93 3.37 17.23
N THR A 283 15.93 3.89 16.00
CA THR A 283 14.69 4.04 15.23
C THR A 283 14.04 2.69 14.92
N ALA A 284 14.84 1.71 14.46
CA ALA A 284 14.34 0.38 14.14
C ALA A 284 13.68 -0.28 15.36
N LYS A 285 14.30 -0.18 16.54
CA LYS A 285 13.74 -0.72 17.78
C LYS A 285 12.37 -0.12 18.12
N ASP A 286 12.20 1.20 17.97
CA ASP A 286 10.93 1.86 18.25
C ASP A 286 9.84 1.48 17.21
N VAL A 287 10.18 1.42 15.94
CA VAL A 287 9.25 0.97 14.88
C VAL A 287 8.83 -0.47 15.10
N LEU A 288 9.77 -1.38 15.33
CA LEU A 288 9.50 -2.81 15.51
C LEU A 288 8.68 -3.09 16.77
N ASN A 289 8.91 -2.36 17.86
CA ASN A 289 8.11 -2.49 19.09
C ASN A 289 6.61 -2.24 18.87
N LYS A 290 6.28 -1.42 17.89
CA LYS A 290 4.90 -1.03 17.57
C LYS A 290 4.28 -1.88 16.45
N SER A 291 5.11 -2.54 15.64
CA SER A 291 4.67 -3.10 14.36
C SER A 291 4.66 -4.63 14.31
N VAL A 292 5.49 -5.31 15.09
CA VAL A 292 5.65 -6.77 14.99
C VAL A 292 5.81 -7.43 16.38
N PRO A 293 5.51 -8.75 16.49
CA PRO A 293 5.74 -9.52 17.71
C PRO A 293 7.22 -9.58 18.13
N ALA A 294 7.47 -9.84 19.41
CA ALA A 294 8.80 -9.79 20.02
C ALA A 294 9.84 -10.69 19.32
N ASN A 295 9.45 -11.91 18.93
CA ASN A 295 10.34 -12.85 18.24
C ASN A 295 10.81 -12.32 16.87
N LEU A 296 9.92 -11.74 16.06
CA LEU A 296 10.28 -11.14 14.78
C LEU A 296 11.09 -9.85 14.95
N ARG A 297 10.76 -9.06 15.97
CA ARG A 297 11.55 -7.89 16.35
C ARG A 297 13.00 -8.26 16.66
N ASP A 298 13.21 -9.23 17.54
CA ASP A 298 14.55 -9.60 18.02
C ASP A 298 15.38 -10.22 16.90
N GLU A 299 14.77 -11.05 16.03
CA GLU A 299 15.40 -11.57 14.79
C GLU A 299 15.85 -10.41 13.88
N THR A 300 14.97 -9.43 13.65
CA THR A 300 15.25 -8.31 12.76
C THR A 300 16.34 -7.41 13.33
N LEU A 301 16.29 -7.07 14.62
CA LEU A 301 17.32 -6.26 15.27
C LEU A 301 18.70 -6.93 15.26
N ALA A 302 18.77 -8.25 15.49
CA ALA A 302 20.04 -9.00 15.44
C ALA A 302 20.65 -8.93 14.02
N ARG A 303 19.82 -9.08 12.98
CA ARG A 303 20.28 -8.98 11.58
C ARG A 303 20.74 -7.56 11.22
N LEU A 304 20.01 -6.53 11.67
CA LEU A 304 20.37 -5.13 11.43
C LEU A 304 21.67 -4.74 12.13
N ALA A 305 21.91 -5.23 13.36
CA ALA A 305 23.14 -4.98 14.10
C ALA A 305 24.38 -5.52 13.41
N GLY A 306 24.24 -6.61 12.62
CA GLY A 306 25.30 -7.16 11.78
C GLY A 306 25.48 -6.46 10.43
N SER A 307 24.71 -5.41 10.15
CA SER A 307 24.73 -4.71 8.86
C SER A 307 25.72 -3.53 8.89
N GLU A 308 26.18 -3.14 7.70
CA GLU A 308 27.04 -1.96 7.52
C GLU A 308 26.22 -0.77 7.00
N LEU A 309 26.48 0.41 7.54
CA LEU A 309 25.99 1.68 7.00
C LEU A 309 26.98 2.18 5.91
N SER A 310 26.95 1.53 4.74
CA SER A 310 27.82 1.80 3.61
C SER A 310 27.72 3.25 3.11
N LEU A 311 28.71 3.69 2.32
CA LEU A 311 28.72 5.02 1.70
C LEU A 311 27.43 5.27 0.89
N SER A 312 26.96 4.29 0.12
CA SER A 312 25.70 4.40 -0.66
C SER A 312 24.47 4.58 0.23
N ARG A 313 24.42 3.95 1.40
CA ARG A 313 23.34 4.14 2.40
C ARG A 313 23.42 5.53 3.03
N LYS A 314 24.60 6.03 3.35
CA LYS A 314 24.80 7.41 3.83
C LYS A 314 24.38 8.44 2.78
N GLN A 315 24.69 8.19 1.50
CA GLN A 315 24.20 9.01 0.39
C GLN A 315 22.68 9.01 0.30
N LEU A 316 22.01 7.88 0.50
CA LEU A 316 20.56 7.78 0.52
C LEU A 316 19.96 8.63 1.66
N ILE A 317 20.52 8.53 2.86
CA ILE A 317 20.08 9.30 4.02
C ILE A 317 20.22 10.81 3.75
N PHE A 318 21.34 11.23 3.18
CA PHE A 318 21.58 12.63 2.84
C PHE A 318 20.60 13.16 1.78
N ASN A 319 20.30 12.35 0.76
CA ASN A 319 19.30 12.71 -0.24
C ASN A 319 17.90 12.90 0.37
N TYR A 320 17.49 12.01 1.29
CA TYR A 320 16.22 12.19 2.00
C TYR A 320 16.23 13.41 2.90
N LYS A 321 17.36 13.67 3.60
CA LYS A 321 17.52 14.90 4.40
C LYS A 321 17.27 16.15 3.55
N LEU A 322 17.94 16.27 2.40
CA LEU A 322 17.76 17.42 1.50
C LEU A 322 16.33 17.55 1.00
N ALA A 323 15.70 16.44 0.59
CA ALA A 323 14.34 16.45 0.08
C ALA A 323 13.30 16.82 1.15
N PHE A 324 13.48 16.37 2.38
CA PHE A 324 12.53 16.61 3.48
C PHE A 324 12.70 17.98 4.10
N GLU A 325 13.93 18.47 4.27
CA GLU A 325 14.17 19.85 4.75
C GLU A 325 13.70 20.91 3.74
N GLY A 326 13.76 20.61 2.44
CA GLY A 326 13.21 21.47 1.40
C GLY A 326 11.68 21.43 1.28
N HIS A 327 11.00 20.51 1.98
CA HIS A 327 9.54 20.38 2.00
C HIS A 327 8.90 21.13 3.18
N LYS A 328 9.63 21.36 4.28
CA LYS A 328 9.21 22.17 5.42
C LYS A 328 9.10 23.64 5.05
#